data_5c2a6fbb92beafb6122a543e4b35f615
#
_entry.id   5c2a6fbb92beafb6122a543e4b35f615
#
_cell.length_a   1.000
_cell.length_b   1.000
_cell.length_c   1.000
_cell.angle_alpha   90.00
_cell.angle_beta   90.00
_cell.angle_gamma   90.00
#
_symmetry.space_group_name_H-M   'P 1'
#
loop_
_entity.id
_entity.type
_entity.pdbx_description
1 polymer ?
#
loop_
_entity_poly.entity_id
_entity_poly.type
_entity_poly.pdbx_seq_one_letter_code
_entity_poly.pdbx_strand_id
1 'polypeptide(L)'
;MTNNKAQQSAEKTAEQQQVLRDLLALGKKNGRLTLKEMADALSHLELESDDIDKLYETLESMGVEVETEGVLEKALGDGDDDSFEPGTVEEVPEEELIDTSAMAETFAIDDPVRMYLKEIGKVDLLTPEEEVTLAERMQKGSAAAERIAAEGDAIPPEERAQLDKDIKAGDRAKKRLAEANLRLVVSIAKRYVGRGMLFLDLIQEGNLGLIKAVEKFDSTKGFKFSTYATWWIRQAITRAIADQARTIRIPVHMVETINKVIRVSRQLLQELGHDPSPEEIAKEMNMPVDRVRDILKIAQEPVSLETPIGEEEDSHLGDFIPDDDAPEPAEAASFMLLKEQLVEVLKTLPPREEKVLRLRFGIEDGHTRTLEEVGKEFNVTRERIRQIEAKALRKLRHPSRSKKLKDFLN
;
A
#
# COMPACT_ATOMS: atom_id res chain seq x y z
N MET A 1 34.46 48.32 -21.14
CA MET A 1 34.33 46.99 -20.47
C MET A 1 32.89 46.42 -20.49
N THR A 2 31.95 47.07 -21.12
CA THR A 2 30.53 46.67 -21.18
C THR A 2 30.16 45.80 -22.39
N ASN A 3 30.96 45.75 -23.45
CA ASN A 3 30.65 44.96 -24.66
C ASN A 3 31.02 43.47 -24.56
N ASN A 4 31.98 43.09 -23.69
CA ASN A 4 32.39 41.69 -23.54
C ASN A 4 31.45 40.85 -22.69
N LYS A 5 30.70 41.45 -21.74
CA LYS A 5 29.71 40.74 -20.93
C LYS A 5 28.44 40.42 -21.72
N ALA A 6 28.02 41.28 -22.62
CA ALA A 6 26.84 41.07 -23.46
C ALA A 6 27.08 40.00 -24.55
N GLN A 7 28.31 39.90 -25.07
CA GLN A 7 28.67 38.81 -26.00
C GLN A 7 28.79 37.46 -25.33
N GLN A 8 29.34 37.36 -24.11
CA GLN A 8 29.43 36.12 -23.35
C GLN A 8 28.06 35.62 -22.88
N SER A 9 27.11 36.51 -22.56
CA SER A 9 25.75 36.08 -22.22
C SER A 9 24.95 35.59 -23.44
N ALA A 10 25.17 36.18 -24.62
CA ALA A 10 24.55 35.78 -25.87
C ALA A 10 25.10 34.42 -26.39
N GLU A 11 26.40 34.17 -26.20
CA GLU A 11 27.02 32.88 -26.53
C GLU A 11 26.54 31.75 -25.57
N LYS A 12 26.45 31.99 -24.25
CA LYS A 12 25.90 31.05 -23.27
C LYS A 12 24.43 30.68 -23.58
N THR A 13 23.63 31.66 -23.96
CA THR A 13 22.21 31.41 -24.32
C THR A 13 22.08 30.63 -25.62
N ALA A 14 22.99 30.80 -26.58
CA ALA A 14 23.02 30.06 -27.83
C ALA A 14 23.44 28.59 -27.61
N GLU A 15 24.44 28.34 -26.75
CA GLU A 15 24.86 26.99 -26.34
C GLU A 15 23.74 26.27 -25.58
N GLN A 16 23.06 26.92 -24.66
CA GLN A 16 21.89 26.37 -23.94
C GLN A 16 20.77 25.94 -24.90
N GLN A 17 20.44 26.81 -25.88
CA GLN A 17 19.42 26.48 -26.88
C GLN A 17 19.84 25.35 -27.81
N GLN A 18 21.11 25.14 -28.04
CA GLN A 18 21.60 24.07 -28.90
C GLN A 18 21.55 22.73 -28.20
N VAL A 19 21.98 22.65 -26.95
CA VAL A 19 21.86 21.42 -26.12
C VAL A 19 20.40 21.01 -25.90
N LEU A 20 19.50 21.98 -25.65
CA LEU A 20 18.07 21.73 -25.58
C LEU A 20 17.48 21.15 -26.86
N ARG A 21 17.89 21.67 -28.03
CA ARG A 21 17.47 21.12 -29.35
C ARG A 21 18.00 19.72 -29.59
N ASP A 22 19.23 19.45 -29.20
CA ASP A 22 19.85 18.14 -29.37
C ASP A 22 19.17 17.09 -28.46
N LEU A 23 18.81 17.44 -27.23
CA LEU A 23 18.03 16.64 -26.30
C LEU A 23 16.61 16.34 -26.84
N LEU A 24 15.93 17.35 -27.37
CA LEU A 24 14.63 17.19 -28.01
C LEU A 24 14.69 16.33 -29.27
N ALA A 25 15.79 16.42 -30.04
CA ALA A 25 16.00 15.59 -31.23
C ALA A 25 16.29 14.12 -30.85
N LEU A 26 17.02 13.88 -29.76
CA LEU A 26 17.29 12.56 -29.20
C LEU A 26 16.01 11.91 -28.66
N GLY A 27 15.22 12.65 -27.90
CA GLY A 27 13.91 12.20 -27.40
C GLY A 27 12.95 11.84 -28.52
N LYS A 28 12.89 12.65 -29.57
CA LYS A 28 12.04 12.41 -30.75
C LYS A 28 12.50 11.20 -31.59
N LYS A 29 13.80 10.90 -31.58
CA LYS A 29 14.37 9.77 -32.33
C LYS A 29 14.18 8.44 -31.61
N ASN A 30 14.28 8.43 -30.29
CA ASN A 30 14.24 7.22 -29.46
C ASN A 30 12.85 6.96 -28.85
N GLY A 31 11.95 7.96 -28.86
CA GLY A 31 10.62 7.88 -28.20
C GLY A 31 10.68 7.90 -26.67
N ARG A 32 11.88 7.79 -26.11
CA ARG A 32 12.16 7.75 -24.66
C ARG A 32 13.47 8.46 -24.38
N LEU A 33 13.58 9.10 -23.22
CA LEU A 33 14.79 9.73 -22.71
C LEU A 33 15.02 9.26 -21.27
N THR A 34 16.23 8.85 -20.92
CA THR A 34 16.57 8.49 -19.54
C THR A 34 16.98 9.74 -18.75
N LEU A 35 16.63 9.78 -17.45
CA LEU A 35 17.04 10.86 -16.53
C LEU A 35 18.56 11.06 -16.52
N LYS A 36 19.33 9.99 -16.73
CA LYS A 36 20.78 10.04 -16.76
C LYS A 36 21.28 10.81 -17.99
N GLU A 37 20.71 10.56 -19.16
CA GLU A 37 21.01 11.30 -20.38
C GLU A 37 20.62 12.77 -20.28
N MET A 38 19.50 13.07 -19.61
CA MET A 38 19.08 14.44 -19.29
C MET A 38 20.05 15.11 -18.30
N ALA A 39 20.38 14.44 -17.20
CA ALA A 39 21.27 14.95 -16.18
C ALA A 39 22.68 15.21 -16.75
N ASP A 40 23.23 14.30 -17.55
CA ASP A 40 24.53 14.44 -18.19
C ASP A 40 24.54 15.62 -19.20
N ALA A 41 23.47 15.78 -19.96
CA ALA A 41 23.35 16.90 -20.92
C ALA A 41 23.13 18.27 -20.23
N LEU A 42 22.43 18.29 -19.10
CA LEU A 42 22.12 19.52 -18.35
C LEU A 42 23.19 19.87 -17.31
N SER A 43 24.07 18.94 -16.91
CA SER A 43 25.09 19.11 -15.88
C SER A 43 26.08 20.26 -16.17
N HIS A 44 26.22 20.64 -17.42
CA HIS A 44 27.11 21.72 -17.87
C HIS A 44 26.39 23.06 -18.06
N LEU A 45 25.07 23.09 -17.86
CA LEU A 45 24.24 24.27 -18.07
C LEU A 45 23.69 24.78 -16.73
N GLU A 46 23.98 26.05 -16.40
CA GLU A 46 23.33 26.75 -15.28
C GLU A 46 21.92 27.17 -15.75
N LEU A 47 20.94 26.21 -15.64
CA LEU A 47 19.53 26.48 -15.98
C LEU A 47 18.76 26.85 -14.72
N GLU A 48 17.85 27.81 -14.84
CA GLU A 48 16.87 28.12 -13.80
C GLU A 48 15.73 27.06 -13.81
N SER A 49 15.08 26.85 -12.66
CA SER A 49 14.00 25.86 -12.52
C SER A 49 12.90 25.99 -13.56
N ASP A 50 12.54 27.25 -13.91
CA ASP A 50 11.54 27.56 -14.93
C ASP A 50 11.88 27.08 -16.35
N ASP A 51 13.17 26.95 -16.66
CA ASP A 51 13.61 26.46 -17.98
C ASP A 51 13.61 24.95 -18.06
N ILE A 52 13.80 24.28 -16.93
CA ILE A 52 13.68 22.83 -16.77
C ILE A 52 12.21 22.41 -16.89
N ASP A 53 11.30 23.12 -16.27
CA ASP A 53 9.86 22.87 -16.34
C ASP A 53 9.31 23.04 -17.76
N LYS A 54 9.73 24.08 -18.47
CA LYS A 54 9.40 24.27 -19.89
C LYS A 54 9.95 23.16 -20.79
N LEU A 55 11.10 22.59 -20.44
CA LEU A 55 11.67 21.46 -21.18
C LEU A 55 10.82 20.21 -20.97
N TYR A 56 10.39 19.92 -19.74
CA TYR A 56 9.49 18.82 -19.43
C TYR A 56 8.14 18.96 -20.15
N GLU A 57 7.50 20.12 -20.08
CA GLU A 57 6.25 20.40 -20.82
C GLU A 57 6.41 20.19 -22.34
N THR A 58 7.57 20.59 -22.89
CA THR A 58 7.84 20.45 -24.33
C THR A 58 8.06 18.97 -24.71
N LEU A 59 8.74 18.19 -23.87
CA LEU A 59 8.94 16.74 -24.08
C LEU A 59 7.60 15.98 -23.99
N GLU A 60 6.80 16.31 -23.00
CA GLU A 60 5.48 15.71 -22.80
C GLU A 60 4.51 16.04 -23.95
N SER A 61 4.52 17.31 -24.43
CA SER A 61 3.72 17.74 -25.58
C SER A 61 4.12 17.04 -26.90
N MET A 62 5.37 16.57 -27.01
CA MET A 62 5.88 15.80 -28.14
C MET A 62 5.71 14.30 -28.00
N GLY A 63 5.11 13.81 -26.90
CA GLY A 63 4.89 12.39 -26.65
C GLY A 63 6.17 11.60 -26.37
N VAL A 64 7.22 12.24 -25.86
CA VAL A 64 8.47 11.59 -25.45
C VAL A 64 8.31 11.18 -23.99
N GLU A 65 8.29 9.87 -23.73
CA GLU A 65 8.32 9.35 -22.35
C GLU A 65 9.72 9.52 -21.77
N VAL A 66 9.83 10.27 -20.68
CA VAL A 66 11.08 10.36 -19.92
C VAL A 66 11.16 9.14 -19.02
N GLU A 67 12.00 8.17 -19.39
CA GLU A 67 12.25 6.95 -18.63
C GLU A 67 13.19 7.31 -17.46
N THR A 68 12.58 7.52 -16.32
CA THR A 68 13.32 7.63 -15.06
C THR A 68 13.82 6.24 -14.69
N GLU A 69 15.09 5.93 -15.00
CA GLU A 69 15.71 4.69 -14.53
C GLU A 69 15.55 4.56 -13.01
N GLY A 70 14.52 3.93 -12.67
CA GLY A 70 14.05 3.04 -11.66
C GLY A 70 14.69 2.96 -10.30
N VAL A 71 15.41 3.94 -9.77
CA VAL A 71 15.81 3.89 -8.35
C VAL A 71 15.19 5.04 -7.57
N LEU A 72 15.05 6.21 -8.15
CA LEU A 72 14.41 7.35 -7.47
C LEU A 72 12.88 7.31 -7.62
N GLU A 73 12.36 6.95 -8.80
CA GLU A 73 10.90 6.84 -9.05
C GLU A 73 10.26 5.57 -8.47
N LYS A 74 10.96 4.43 -8.44
CA LYS A 74 10.52 3.27 -7.62
C LYS A 74 10.65 3.54 -6.12
N ALA A 75 11.46 4.50 -5.72
CA ALA A 75 11.55 4.97 -4.35
C ALA A 75 10.65 6.18 -4.09
N LEU A 76 10.34 6.97 -5.12
CA LEU A 76 9.40 8.09 -5.11
C LEU A 76 7.97 7.64 -5.43
N GLY A 77 7.69 6.32 -5.42
CA GLY A 77 6.37 5.77 -5.76
C GLY A 77 5.26 6.77 -5.48
N ASP A 78 4.57 7.12 -6.52
CA ASP A 78 3.39 7.99 -6.65
C ASP A 78 2.61 8.20 -5.33
N GLY A 79 3.16 8.98 -4.43
CA GLY A 79 2.54 9.37 -3.18
C GLY A 79 2.26 10.86 -3.25
N ASP A 80 1.18 11.21 -3.92
CA ASP A 80 0.59 12.55 -3.86
C ASP A 80 0.24 12.91 -2.42
N ASP A 81 1.19 13.51 -1.70
CA ASP A 81 0.86 14.32 -0.54
C ASP A 81 0.76 15.78 -1.00
N ASP A 82 -0.38 16.38 -0.75
CA ASP A 82 -0.93 17.64 -1.25
C ASP A 82 -0.11 18.92 -0.96
N SER A 83 1.15 18.79 -0.59
CA SER A 83 2.03 19.92 -0.27
C SER A 83 3.49 19.71 -0.66
N PHE A 84 3.80 18.68 -1.47
CA PHE A 84 5.19 18.43 -1.81
C PHE A 84 5.53 18.95 -3.22
N GLU A 85 5.92 20.23 -3.29
CA GLU A 85 6.82 20.71 -4.34
C GLU A 85 8.22 20.12 -4.06
N PRO A 86 8.95 19.59 -5.06
CA PRO A 86 10.28 18.99 -4.88
C PRO A 86 11.35 19.94 -4.31
N GLY A 87 11.00 21.19 -4.03
CA GLY A 87 11.86 22.23 -3.50
C GLY A 87 11.67 22.59 -2.03
N THR A 88 10.60 22.15 -1.37
CA THR A 88 10.33 22.48 0.04
C THR A 88 10.52 21.26 0.93
N VAL A 89 11.78 20.84 1.11
CA VAL A 89 12.12 20.02 2.27
C VAL A 89 12.05 20.97 3.47
N GLU A 90 10.89 21.04 4.14
CA GLU A 90 10.82 21.61 5.47
C GLU A 90 11.74 20.80 6.36
N GLU A 91 12.93 21.33 6.63
CA GLU A 91 13.78 20.82 7.69
C GLU A 91 12.95 20.92 8.98
N VAL A 92 12.73 19.77 9.63
CA VAL A 92 12.07 19.75 10.94
C VAL A 92 12.97 20.56 11.86
N PRO A 93 12.48 21.68 12.47
CA PRO A 93 13.29 22.50 13.32
C PRO A 93 13.90 21.66 14.46
N GLU A 94 15.17 21.86 14.76
CA GLU A 94 15.84 21.13 15.85
C GLU A 94 15.11 21.31 17.19
N GLU A 95 14.39 22.43 17.37
CA GLU A 95 13.55 22.71 18.53
C GLU A 95 12.36 21.72 18.67
N GLU A 96 11.77 21.24 17.58
CA GLU A 96 10.72 20.21 17.61
C GLU A 96 11.27 18.81 17.94
N LEU A 97 12.56 18.56 17.74
CA LEU A 97 13.23 17.30 18.07
C LEU A 97 13.58 17.20 19.55
N ILE A 98 13.67 18.31 20.26
CA ILE A 98 14.22 18.38 21.62
C ILE A 98 13.14 18.11 22.68
N ASP A 99 11.87 18.44 22.46
CA ASP A 99 10.85 18.44 23.53
C ASP A 99 9.88 17.25 23.47
N THR A 100 10.41 16.04 23.70
CA THR A 100 9.60 14.84 23.86
C THR A 100 8.75 14.84 25.14
N SER A 101 9.11 15.64 26.16
CA SER A 101 8.35 15.75 27.42
C SER A 101 7.11 16.65 27.27
N ALA A 102 7.22 17.77 26.54
CA ALA A 102 6.06 18.59 26.21
C ALA A 102 5.10 17.85 25.28
N MET A 103 5.58 17.01 24.36
CA MET A 103 4.75 16.13 23.56
C MET A 103 3.96 15.13 24.41
N ALA A 104 4.55 14.59 25.45
CA ALA A 104 3.90 13.65 26.36
C ALA A 104 2.76 14.31 27.18
N GLU A 105 2.77 15.63 27.38
CA GLU A 105 1.74 16.38 28.09
C GLU A 105 0.58 16.83 27.17
N THR A 106 0.84 17.01 25.88
CA THR A 106 -0.13 17.57 24.92
C THR A 106 -1.19 16.54 24.48
N PHE A 107 -0.88 15.27 24.52
CA PHE A 107 -1.82 14.20 24.23
C PHE A 107 -2.35 13.63 25.56
N ALA A 108 -3.66 13.42 25.71
CA ALA A 108 -4.26 12.62 26.80
C ALA A 108 -3.92 11.15 26.54
N ILE A 109 -2.68 10.76 26.84
CA ILE A 109 -1.96 9.67 26.22
C ILE A 109 -1.99 8.45 27.10
N ASP A 110 -2.31 7.31 26.50
CA ASP A 110 -2.13 5.99 27.04
C ASP A 110 -0.71 5.81 27.59
N ASP A 111 -0.55 5.16 28.73
CA ASP A 111 0.74 4.85 29.38
C ASP A 111 1.84 4.32 28.43
N PRO A 112 1.54 3.45 27.42
CA PRO A 112 2.54 2.93 26.50
C PRO A 112 3.25 3.99 25.65
N VAL A 113 2.52 5.01 25.16
CA VAL A 113 3.11 6.07 24.34
C VAL A 113 4.06 6.93 25.17
N ARG A 114 3.65 7.29 26.39
CA ARG A 114 4.49 8.06 27.31
C ARG A 114 5.76 7.30 27.66
N MET A 115 5.66 6.00 27.89
CA MET A 115 6.83 5.15 28.16
C MET A 115 7.80 5.13 26.97
N TYR A 116 7.28 4.97 25.75
CA TYR A 116 8.10 4.99 24.54
C TYR A 116 8.81 6.35 24.35
N LEU A 117 8.08 7.47 24.48
CA LEU A 117 8.66 8.81 24.37
C LEU A 117 9.76 9.06 25.40
N LYS A 118 9.58 8.57 26.64
CA LYS A 118 10.61 8.65 27.69
C LYS A 118 11.84 7.81 27.35
N GLU A 119 11.67 6.67 26.70
CA GLU A 119 12.79 5.80 26.30
C GLU A 119 13.64 6.43 25.19
N ILE A 120 13.02 6.90 24.13
CA ILE A 120 13.73 7.55 23.01
C ILE A 120 14.39 8.87 23.47
N GLY A 121 13.84 9.52 24.50
CA GLY A 121 14.38 10.73 25.11
C GLY A 121 15.73 10.55 25.79
N LYS A 122 16.13 9.33 26.15
CA LYS A 122 17.43 9.03 26.79
C LYS A 122 18.62 9.04 25.83
N VAL A 123 18.35 8.95 24.53
CA VAL A 123 19.40 8.90 23.52
C VAL A 123 19.76 10.30 23.07
N ASP A 124 21.03 10.68 23.12
CA ASP A 124 21.52 11.96 22.69
C ASP A 124 21.45 12.09 21.14
N LEU A 125 21.16 13.32 20.68
CA LEU A 125 21.19 13.68 19.26
C LEU A 125 22.64 13.58 18.74
N LEU A 126 22.77 13.28 17.45
CA LEU A 126 24.08 13.21 16.78
C LEU A 126 24.46 14.56 16.19
N THR A 127 25.75 14.84 16.20
CA THR A 127 26.32 15.96 15.44
C THR A 127 26.48 15.56 13.96
N PRO A 128 26.52 16.52 13.02
CA PRO A 128 26.75 16.22 11.59
C PRO A 128 28.04 15.43 11.34
N GLU A 129 29.09 15.67 12.14
CA GLU A 129 30.35 14.95 12.04
C GLU A 129 30.22 13.48 12.49
N GLU A 130 29.42 13.23 13.53
CA GLU A 130 29.12 11.89 13.99
C GLU A 130 28.25 11.11 12.99
N GLU A 131 27.29 11.76 12.32
CA GLU A 131 26.50 11.14 11.24
C GLU A 131 27.39 10.63 10.11
N VAL A 132 28.35 11.45 9.66
CA VAL A 132 29.31 11.09 8.62
C VAL A 132 30.19 9.91 9.08
N THR A 133 30.74 9.98 10.30
CA THR A 133 31.60 8.89 10.82
C THR A 133 30.85 7.57 10.99
N LEU A 134 29.57 7.60 11.38
CA LEU A 134 28.72 6.42 11.46
C LEU A 134 28.41 5.87 10.08
N ALA A 135 28.10 6.71 9.10
CA ALA A 135 27.85 6.32 7.72
C ALA A 135 29.08 5.64 7.08
N GLU A 136 30.29 6.18 7.30
CA GLU A 136 31.53 5.54 6.81
C GLU A 136 31.74 4.14 7.42
N ARG A 137 31.45 3.97 8.72
CA ARG A 137 31.56 2.66 9.39
C ARG A 137 30.53 1.67 8.85
N MET A 138 29.33 2.14 8.52
CA MET A 138 28.31 1.31 7.90
C MET A 138 28.73 0.85 6.51
N GLN A 139 29.25 1.77 5.67
CA GLN A 139 29.75 1.44 4.33
C GLN A 139 30.93 0.44 4.38
N LYS A 140 31.87 0.62 5.31
CA LYS A 140 32.97 -0.35 5.52
C LYS A 140 32.44 -1.72 5.94
N GLY A 141 31.46 -1.76 6.83
CA GLY A 141 30.80 -3.01 7.26
C GLY A 141 30.07 -3.71 6.11
N SER A 142 29.34 -2.98 5.28
CA SER A 142 28.67 -3.52 4.09
C SER A 142 29.66 -4.07 3.05
N ALA A 143 30.70 -3.31 2.74
CA ALA A 143 31.76 -3.77 1.82
C ALA A 143 32.48 -5.01 2.35
N ALA A 144 32.74 -5.10 3.67
CA ALA A 144 33.30 -6.28 4.30
C ALA A 144 32.36 -7.50 4.20
N ALA A 145 31.06 -7.31 4.37
CA ALA A 145 30.07 -8.39 4.23
C ALA A 145 29.96 -8.89 2.79
N GLU A 146 29.94 -7.98 1.80
CA GLU A 146 29.94 -8.32 0.39
C GLU A 146 31.19 -9.09 -0.02
N ARG A 147 32.36 -8.69 0.51
CA ARG A 147 33.63 -9.38 0.24
C ARG A 147 33.63 -10.78 0.82
N ILE A 148 33.15 -10.99 2.04
CA ILE A 148 33.01 -12.33 2.63
C ILE A 148 32.04 -13.18 1.81
N ALA A 149 30.94 -12.61 1.34
CA ALA A 149 29.98 -13.33 0.52
C ALA A 149 30.54 -13.72 -0.88
N ALA A 150 31.41 -12.88 -1.46
CA ALA A 150 32.01 -13.12 -2.76
C ALA A 150 33.20 -14.11 -2.73
N GLU A 151 34.09 -13.96 -1.76
CA GLU A 151 35.36 -14.71 -1.69
C GLU A 151 35.27 -15.95 -0.76
N GLY A 152 34.29 -16.03 0.13
CA GLY A 152 33.99 -17.20 0.98
C GLY A 152 35.20 -17.74 1.74
N ASP A 153 35.56 -19.01 1.48
CA ASP A 153 36.66 -19.71 2.13
C ASP A 153 38.06 -19.35 1.58
N ALA A 154 38.17 -18.51 0.54
CA ALA A 154 39.44 -18.09 -0.04
C ALA A 154 40.15 -17.01 0.82
N ILE A 155 39.47 -16.40 1.79
CA ILE A 155 39.98 -15.32 2.63
C ILE A 155 40.88 -15.90 3.74
N PRO A 156 42.11 -15.36 3.95
CA PRO A 156 42.98 -15.74 5.07
C PRO A 156 42.26 -15.53 6.44
N PRO A 157 42.49 -16.41 7.42
CA PRO A 157 41.79 -16.35 8.72
C PRO A 157 42.01 -15.05 9.47
N GLU A 158 43.16 -14.43 9.33
CA GLU A 158 43.47 -13.12 9.97
C GLU A 158 42.67 -11.99 9.36
N GLU A 159 42.57 -11.98 8.02
CA GLU A 159 41.80 -10.97 7.28
C GLU A 159 40.28 -11.16 7.49
N ARG A 160 39.79 -12.40 7.57
CA ARG A 160 38.42 -12.73 7.92
C ARG A 160 38.05 -12.21 9.32
N ALA A 161 38.95 -12.37 10.31
CA ALA A 161 38.73 -11.85 11.66
C ALA A 161 38.65 -10.31 11.70
N GLN A 162 39.32 -9.60 10.78
CA GLN A 162 39.23 -8.15 10.67
C GLN A 162 37.91 -7.75 9.98
N LEU A 163 37.53 -8.40 8.90
CA LEU A 163 36.26 -8.18 8.22
C LEU A 163 35.05 -8.42 9.17
N ASP A 164 35.11 -9.47 10.00
CA ASP A 164 34.07 -9.73 11.02
C ASP A 164 33.97 -8.62 12.06
N LYS A 165 35.09 -7.97 12.40
CA LYS A 165 35.08 -6.80 13.31
C LYS A 165 34.45 -5.59 12.62
N ASP A 166 34.75 -5.38 11.34
CA ASP A 166 34.23 -4.26 10.59
C ASP A 166 32.70 -4.41 10.36
N ILE A 167 32.21 -5.62 10.09
CA ILE A 167 30.78 -5.91 10.03
C ILE A 167 30.09 -5.58 11.36
N LYS A 168 30.63 -6.08 12.49
CA LYS A 168 30.07 -5.79 13.82
C LYS A 168 30.15 -4.31 14.21
N ALA A 169 31.14 -3.58 13.69
CA ALA A 169 31.23 -2.13 13.87
C ALA A 169 30.18 -1.41 13.02
N GLY A 170 29.95 -1.85 11.79
CA GLY A 170 28.91 -1.36 10.90
C GLY A 170 27.51 -1.56 11.47
N ASP A 171 27.20 -2.76 11.99
CA ASP A 171 25.90 -3.05 12.61
C ASP A 171 25.65 -2.17 13.85
N ARG A 172 26.67 -1.94 14.66
CA ARG A 172 26.56 -1.03 15.81
C ARG A 172 26.35 0.42 15.38
N ALA A 173 27.03 0.84 14.31
CA ALA A 173 26.85 2.19 13.75
C ALA A 173 25.43 2.37 13.19
N LYS A 174 24.91 1.38 12.46
CA LYS A 174 23.53 1.34 11.95
C LYS A 174 22.51 1.49 13.08
N LYS A 175 22.70 0.71 14.16
CA LYS A 175 21.81 0.75 15.32
C LYS A 175 21.85 2.14 16.00
N ARG A 176 23.04 2.70 16.22
CA ARG A 176 23.22 4.02 16.86
C ARG A 176 22.60 5.14 16.03
N LEU A 177 22.77 5.12 14.68
CA LEU A 177 22.19 6.11 13.79
C LEU A 177 20.66 6.05 13.81
N ALA A 178 20.07 4.84 13.83
CA ALA A 178 18.64 4.67 13.95
C ALA A 178 18.10 5.16 15.31
N GLU A 179 18.72 4.75 16.44
CA GLU A 179 18.28 5.12 17.78
C GLU A 179 18.29 6.62 18.01
N ALA A 180 19.30 7.33 17.51
CA ALA A 180 19.40 8.78 17.66
C ALA A 180 18.35 9.55 16.86
N ASN A 181 17.77 8.94 15.82
CA ASN A 181 16.79 9.56 14.94
C ASN A 181 15.32 9.13 15.19
N LEU A 182 15.04 8.38 16.26
CA LEU A 182 13.66 7.99 16.61
C LEU A 182 12.76 9.20 16.90
N ARG A 183 13.32 10.29 17.44
CA ARG A 183 12.57 11.53 17.69
C ARG A 183 12.07 12.16 16.38
N LEU A 184 12.84 12.06 15.30
CA LEU A 184 12.44 12.53 13.96
C LEU A 184 11.20 11.78 13.46
N VAL A 185 11.13 10.46 13.71
CA VAL A 185 9.94 9.67 13.34
C VAL A 185 8.69 10.17 14.06
N VAL A 186 8.80 10.45 15.37
CA VAL A 186 7.68 10.93 16.19
C VAL A 186 7.18 12.30 15.71
N SER A 187 8.09 13.24 15.40
CA SER A 187 7.74 14.58 14.92
C SER A 187 6.96 14.52 13.59
N ILE A 188 7.33 13.57 12.71
CA ILE A 188 6.63 13.35 11.44
C ILE A 188 5.29 12.64 11.68
N ALA A 189 5.27 11.55 12.45
CA ALA A 189 4.07 10.75 12.71
C ALA A 189 2.94 11.57 13.38
N LYS A 190 3.29 12.55 14.21
CA LYS A 190 2.34 13.48 14.86
C LYS A 190 1.40 14.17 13.84
N ARG A 191 1.88 14.50 12.66
CA ARG A 191 1.10 15.16 11.60
C ARG A 191 0.02 14.26 10.98
N TYR A 192 0.12 12.93 11.20
CA TYR A 192 -0.78 11.92 10.63
C TYR A 192 -1.76 11.33 11.65
N VAL A 193 -1.79 11.85 12.88
CA VAL A 193 -2.76 11.45 13.91
C VAL A 193 -4.18 11.76 13.47
N GLY A 194 -5.12 10.83 13.76
CA GLY A 194 -6.54 10.99 13.39
C GLY A 194 -6.89 10.54 11.97
N ARG A 195 -5.95 9.92 11.24
CA ARG A 195 -6.18 9.39 9.89
C ARG A 195 -6.50 7.89 9.85
N GLY A 196 -7.12 7.35 10.91
CA GLY A 196 -7.59 5.95 10.96
C GLY A 196 -6.59 4.93 11.48
N MET A 197 -5.39 5.36 11.94
CA MET A 197 -4.40 4.51 12.60
C MET A 197 -4.04 5.05 13.98
N LEU A 198 -3.69 4.16 14.90
CA LEU A 198 -3.20 4.52 16.23
C LEU A 198 -1.83 5.18 16.13
N PHE A 199 -1.54 6.13 17.03
CA PHE A 199 -0.30 6.89 17.00
C PHE A 199 0.96 6.00 17.12
N LEU A 200 0.93 4.97 17.98
CA LEU A 200 2.03 4.02 18.09
C LEU A 200 2.25 3.22 16.80
N ASP A 201 1.19 2.86 16.09
CA ASP A 201 1.30 2.13 14.83
C ASP A 201 1.93 3.02 13.75
N LEU A 202 1.53 4.30 13.69
CA LEU A 202 2.17 5.29 12.81
C LEU A 202 3.67 5.43 13.09
N ILE A 203 4.06 5.48 14.37
CA ILE A 203 5.46 5.52 14.77
C ILE A 203 6.19 4.26 14.32
N GLN A 204 5.60 3.07 14.49
CA GLN A 204 6.27 1.80 14.10
C GLN A 204 6.45 1.70 12.58
N GLU A 205 5.44 2.07 11.80
CA GLU A 205 5.57 2.13 10.35
C GLU A 205 6.62 3.18 9.92
N GLY A 206 6.65 4.33 10.61
CA GLY A 206 7.69 5.33 10.42
C GLY A 206 9.09 4.82 10.77
N ASN A 207 9.24 4.01 11.83
CA ASN A 207 10.50 3.37 12.20
C ASN A 207 10.98 2.39 11.12
N LEU A 208 10.07 1.66 10.48
CA LEU A 208 10.42 0.82 9.32
C LEU A 208 10.96 1.66 8.15
N GLY A 209 10.37 2.84 7.93
CA GLY A 209 10.88 3.82 6.97
C GLY A 209 12.27 4.32 7.35
N LEU A 210 12.50 4.66 8.62
CA LEU A 210 13.80 5.09 9.14
C LEU A 210 14.87 4.02 8.94
N ILE A 211 14.59 2.75 9.22
CA ILE A 211 15.54 1.65 9.02
C ILE A 211 15.95 1.56 7.54
N LYS A 212 15.00 1.67 6.62
CA LYS A 212 15.30 1.71 5.17
C LYS A 212 16.14 2.93 4.78
N ALA A 213 15.88 4.08 5.39
CA ALA A 213 16.67 5.28 5.17
C ALA A 213 18.13 5.08 5.63
N VAL A 214 18.32 4.50 6.82
CA VAL A 214 19.67 4.18 7.36
C VAL A 214 20.42 3.22 6.44
N GLU A 215 19.76 2.20 5.89
CA GLU A 215 20.37 1.23 4.98
C GLU A 215 20.85 1.83 3.66
N LYS A 216 20.15 2.84 3.18
CA LYS A 216 20.40 3.45 1.86
C LYS A 216 21.12 4.81 1.94
N PHE A 217 21.44 5.26 3.15
CA PHE A 217 22.07 6.58 3.34
C PHE A 217 23.51 6.61 2.81
N ASP A 218 23.79 7.63 2.02
CA ASP A 218 25.12 7.89 1.45
C ASP A 218 25.59 9.30 1.86
N SER A 219 26.58 9.35 2.78
CA SER A 219 27.13 10.60 3.27
C SER A 219 27.97 11.36 2.22
N THR A 220 28.40 10.69 1.13
CA THR A 220 29.21 11.34 0.08
C THR A 220 28.44 12.41 -0.71
N LYS A 221 27.10 12.36 -0.67
CA LYS A 221 26.22 13.33 -1.33
C LYS A 221 26.08 14.67 -0.61
N GLY A 222 26.63 14.81 0.59
CA GLY A 222 26.69 16.08 1.34
C GLY A 222 25.38 16.54 1.99
N PHE A 223 24.31 15.76 1.92
CA PHE A 223 23.03 16.08 2.58
C PHE A 223 23.00 15.57 4.02
N LYS A 224 22.29 16.29 4.91
CA LYS A 224 22.00 15.82 6.26
C LYS A 224 21.16 14.54 6.22
N PHE A 225 21.41 13.63 7.17
CA PHE A 225 20.63 12.40 7.28
C PHE A 225 19.13 12.66 7.46
N SER A 226 18.76 13.66 8.27
CA SER A 226 17.38 14.04 8.53
C SER A 226 16.59 14.36 7.26
N THR A 227 17.18 15.08 6.31
CA THR A 227 16.57 15.45 5.02
C THR A 227 16.21 14.21 4.21
N TYR A 228 17.12 13.24 4.13
CA TYR A 228 16.89 11.98 3.43
C TYR A 228 15.91 11.06 4.15
N ALA A 229 16.04 10.95 5.48
CA ALA A 229 15.20 10.09 6.31
C ALA A 229 13.73 10.54 6.35
N THR A 230 13.47 11.85 6.35
CA THR A 230 12.12 12.42 6.35
C THR A 230 11.28 11.88 5.20
N TRP A 231 11.87 11.76 4.02
CA TRP A 231 11.17 11.21 2.86
C TRP A 231 10.77 9.72 3.08
N TRP A 232 11.71 8.88 3.53
CA TRP A 232 11.43 7.45 3.77
C TRP A 232 10.40 7.22 4.87
N ILE A 233 10.48 8.03 5.93
CA ILE A 233 9.55 7.97 7.06
C ILE A 233 8.15 8.36 6.59
N ARG A 234 8.02 9.48 5.87
CA ARG A 234 6.74 9.95 5.31
C ARG A 234 6.14 8.92 4.38
N GLN A 235 6.92 8.39 3.45
CA GLN A 235 6.48 7.37 2.51
C GLN A 235 5.97 6.11 3.22
N ALA A 236 6.68 5.63 4.24
CA ALA A 236 6.27 4.46 5.00
C ALA A 236 4.93 4.71 5.73
N ILE A 237 4.80 5.85 6.40
CA ILE A 237 3.57 6.23 7.12
C ILE A 237 2.39 6.38 6.16
N THR A 238 2.55 7.12 5.06
CA THR A 238 1.48 7.36 4.08
C THR A 238 1.02 6.06 3.43
N ARG A 239 1.96 5.18 3.09
CA ARG A 239 1.64 3.87 2.54
C ARG A 239 0.93 2.98 3.55
N ALA A 240 1.34 2.99 4.82
CA ALA A 240 0.68 2.24 5.88
C ALA A 240 -0.76 2.72 6.10
N ILE A 241 -1.00 4.04 6.11
CA ILE A 241 -2.35 4.61 6.19
C ILE A 241 -3.20 4.14 5.00
N ALA A 242 -2.69 4.19 3.77
CA ALA A 242 -3.41 3.74 2.60
C ALA A 242 -3.79 2.25 2.66
N ASP A 243 -2.90 1.41 3.22
CA ASP A 243 -3.08 -0.04 3.29
C ASP A 243 -3.94 -0.51 4.48
N GLN A 244 -3.90 0.17 5.63
CA GLN A 244 -4.39 -0.35 6.90
C GLN A 244 -5.44 0.53 7.61
N ALA A 245 -5.58 1.82 7.26
CA ALA A 245 -6.46 2.73 7.98
C ALA A 245 -7.96 2.44 7.81
N ARG A 246 -8.36 1.76 6.74
CA ARG A 246 -9.76 1.48 6.43
C ARG A 246 -10.20 0.11 6.94
N THR A 247 -11.38 0.03 7.54
CA THR A 247 -12.02 -1.23 7.97
C THR A 247 -12.15 -2.22 6.80
N ILE A 248 -12.54 -1.73 5.63
CA ILE A 248 -12.56 -2.50 4.39
C ILE A 248 -11.36 -2.04 3.56
N ARG A 249 -10.35 -2.91 3.42
CA ARG A 249 -9.10 -2.60 2.71
C ARG A 249 -9.36 -2.28 1.23
N ILE A 250 -8.79 -1.18 0.79
CA ILE A 250 -8.81 -0.73 -0.61
C ILE A 250 -7.36 -0.76 -1.15
N PRO A 251 -7.12 -1.16 -2.41
CA PRO A 251 -5.79 -1.10 -3.01
C PRO A 251 -5.22 0.32 -3.03
N VAL A 252 -3.88 0.45 -2.82
CA VAL A 252 -3.21 1.76 -2.69
C VAL A 252 -3.50 2.69 -3.87
N HIS A 253 -3.41 2.20 -5.12
CA HIS A 253 -3.69 3.00 -6.32
C HIS A 253 -5.13 3.56 -6.37
N MET A 254 -6.09 2.88 -5.72
CA MET A 254 -7.46 3.39 -5.61
C MET A 254 -7.56 4.48 -4.53
N VAL A 255 -6.82 4.34 -3.43
CA VAL A 255 -6.72 5.39 -2.40
C VAL A 255 -6.12 6.67 -2.99
N GLU A 256 -5.07 6.55 -3.79
CA GLU A 256 -4.46 7.67 -4.52
C GLU A 256 -5.48 8.34 -5.46
N THR A 257 -6.22 7.53 -6.23
CA THR A 257 -7.27 8.07 -7.11
C THR A 257 -8.38 8.77 -6.31
N ILE A 258 -8.80 8.22 -5.17
CA ILE A 258 -9.78 8.86 -4.28
C ILE A 258 -9.25 10.20 -3.77
N ASN A 259 -7.97 10.25 -3.34
CA ASN A 259 -7.34 11.48 -2.86
C ASN A 259 -7.27 12.54 -3.99
N LYS A 260 -6.94 12.15 -5.23
CA LYS A 260 -7.00 13.05 -6.39
C LYS A 260 -8.42 13.61 -6.62
N VAL A 261 -9.45 12.75 -6.57
CA VAL A 261 -10.85 13.19 -6.70
C VAL A 261 -11.23 14.18 -5.60
N ILE A 262 -10.87 13.90 -4.34
CA ILE A 262 -11.17 14.77 -3.20
C ILE A 262 -10.44 16.13 -3.34
N ARG A 263 -9.18 16.13 -3.81
CA ARG A 263 -8.41 17.34 -4.05
C ARG A 263 -9.06 18.22 -5.10
N VAL A 264 -9.35 17.65 -6.27
CA VAL A 264 -10.02 18.37 -7.37
C VAL A 264 -11.40 18.87 -6.93
N SER A 265 -12.14 18.07 -6.16
CA SER A 265 -13.42 18.51 -5.59
C SER A 265 -13.27 19.73 -4.67
N ARG A 266 -12.25 19.78 -3.80
CA ARG A 266 -11.97 20.93 -2.95
C ARG A 266 -11.55 22.16 -3.76
N GLN A 267 -10.74 21.97 -4.78
CA GLN A 267 -10.32 23.06 -5.67
C GLN A 267 -11.54 23.65 -6.40
N LEU A 268 -12.37 22.81 -7.00
CA LEU A 268 -13.59 23.25 -7.68
C LEU A 268 -14.58 23.92 -6.73
N LEU A 269 -14.69 23.44 -5.47
CA LEU A 269 -15.49 24.10 -4.43
C LEU A 269 -15.02 25.53 -4.18
N GLN A 270 -13.71 25.78 -4.15
CA GLN A 270 -13.14 27.12 -3.98
C GLN A 270 -13.37 28.01 -5.21
N GLU A 271 -13.31 27.46 -6.41
CA GLU A 271 -13.49 28.19 -7.66
C GLU A 271 -14.97 28.49 -7.96
N LEU A 272 -15.85 27.52 -7.78
CA LEU A 272 -17.27 27.60 -8.12
C LEU A 272 -18.14 28.15 -6.99
N GLY A 273 -17.69 28.04 -5.73
CA GLY A 273 -18.45 28.46 -4.53
C GLY A 273 -19.62 27.53 -4.16
N HIS A 274 -19.75 26.37 -4.78
CA HIS A 274 -20.73 25.32 -4.46
C HIS A 274 -20.09 23.93 -4.57
N ASP A 275 -20.70 22.91 -3.93
CA ASP A 275 -20.25 21.53 -4.04
C ASP A 275 -20.26 21.07 -5.50
N PRO A 276 -19.12 20.62 -6.06
CA PRO A 276 -19.03 20.24 -7.46
C PRO A 276 -19.78 18.95 -7.75
N SER A 277 -20.48 18.94 -8.88
CA SER A 277 -21.15 17.75 -9.39
C SER A 277 -20.13 16.71 -9.91
N PRO A 278 -20.48 15.40 -9.95
CA PRO A 278 -19.61 14.38 -10.53
C PRO A 278 -19.23 14.68 -11.99
N GLU A 279 -20.08 15.39 -12.73
CA GLU A 279 -19.87 15.83 -14.11
C GLU A 279 -18.75 16.88 -14.21
N GLU A 280 -18.69 17.83 -13.27
CA GLU A 280 -17.68 18.88 -13.20
C GLU A 280 -16.32 18.29 -12.80
N ILE A 281 -16.30 17.40 -11.80
CA ILE A 281 -15.08 16.67 -11.38
C ILE A 281 -14.55 15.82 -12.54
N ALA A 282 -15.43 15.10 -13.25
CA ALA A 282 -15.07 14.26 -14.39
C ALA A 282 -14.43 15.05 -15.53
N LYS A 283 -14.92 16.27 -15.77
CA LYS A 283 -14.38 17.18 -16.78
C LYS A 283 -12.99 17.65 -16.43
N GLU A 284 -12.75 18.03 -15.16
CA GLU A 284 -11.44 18.51 -14.69
C GLU A 284 -10.40 17.37 -14.69
N MET A 285 -10.80 16.18 -14.24
CA MET A 285 -9.93 15.01 -14.19
C MET A 285 -9.78 14.27 -15.54
N ASN A 286 -10.49 14.73 -16.60
CA ASN A 286 -10.53 14.06 -17.91
C ASN A 286 -10.89 12.57 -17.82
N MET A 287 -11.91 12.23 -17.01
CA MET A 287 -12.36 10.87 -16.74
C MET A 287 -13.86 10.71 -17.07
N PRO A 288 -14.35 9.46 -17.34
CA PRO A 288 -15.77 9.20 -17.47
C PRO A 288 -16.53 9.51 -16.18
N VAL A 289 -17.73 10.11 -16.29
CA VAL A 289 -18.58 10.47 -15.15
C VAL A 289 -18.93 9.28 -14.27
N ASP A 290 -19.25 8.13 -14.88
CA ASP A 290 -19.61 6.91 -14.15
C ASP A 290 -18.46 6.42 -13.28
N ARG A 291 -17.21 6.54 -13.75
CA ARG A 291 -16.03 6.19 -12.97
C ARG A 291 -15.85 7.10 -11.75
N VAL A 292 -16.11 8.40 -11.89
CA VAL A 292 -16.07 9.32 -10.74
C VAL A 292 -17.14 8.97 -9.72
N ARG A 293 -18.36 8.64 -10.17
CA ARG A 293 -19.44 8.19 -9.28
C ARG A 293 -19.09 6.92 -8.51
N ASP A 294 -18.45 5.95 -9.19
CA ASP A 294 -18.01 4.70 -8.54
C ASP A 294 -16.89 4.98 -7.50
N ILE A 295 -15.93 5.85 -7.84
CA ILE A 295 -14.86 6.25 -6.92
C ILE A 295 -15.45 6.92 -5.66
N LEU A 296 -16.41 7.82 -5.82
CA LEU A 296 -17.08 8.51 -4.69
C LEU A 296 -17.86 7.52 -3.81
N LYS A 297 -18.48 6.47 -4.38
CA LYS A 297 -19.13 5.41 -3.61
C LYS A 297 -18.12 4.58 -2.80
N ILE A 298 -16.97 4.22 -3.41
CA ILE A 298 -15.92 3.45 -2.75
C ILE A 298 -15.23 4.29 -1.66
N ALA A 299 -15.18 5.62 -1.82
CA ALA A 299 -14.58 6.53 -0.87
C ALA A 299 -15.31 6.58 0.48
N GLN A 300 -16.62 6.22 0.53
CA GLN A 300 -17.41 6.24 1.74
C GLN A 300 -16.88 5.25 2.78
N GLU A 301 -16.93 5.67 4.04
CA GLU A 301 -16.60 4.82 5.18
C GLU A 301 -17.84 4.08 5.69
N PRO A 302 -17.70 2.85 6.20
CA PRO A 302 -18.80 2.12 6.79
C PRO A 302 -19.29 2.80 8.07
N VAL A 303 -20.62 2.81 8.25
CA VAL A 303 -21.27 3.31 9.46
C VAL A 303 -21.37 2.18 10.48
N SER A 304 -21.14 2.49 11.76
CA SER A 304 -21.29 1.49 12.84
C SER A 304 -22.76 1.09 13.04
N LEU A 305 -22.99 -0.20 13.22
CA LEU A 305 -24.33 -0.71 13.60
C LEU A 305 -24.75 -0.31 15.02
N GLU A 306 -23.78 0.03 15.87
CA GLU A 306 -24.02 0.51 17.23
C GLU A 306 -24.30 2.03 17.30
N THR A 307 -24.43 2.71 16.16
CA THR A 307 -24.78 4.12 16.13
C THR A 307 -26.16 4.32 16.73
N PRO A 308 -26.32 5.12 17.81
CA PRO A 308 -27.63 5.35 18.44
C PRO A 308 -28.55 6.14 17.50
N ILE A 309 -29.81 5.77 17.48
CA ILE A 309 -30.87 6.45 16.72
C ILE A 309 -31.95 6.99 17.69
N GLY A 310 -32.21 8.28 17.60
CA GLY A 310 -33.17 8.96 18.44
C GLY A 310 -32.55 9.63 19.66
N GLU A 311 -33.40 10.23 20.52
CA GLU A 311 -32.97 10.97 21.71
C GLU A 311 -32.74 10.08 22.96
N GLU A 312 -33.23 8.84 22.93
CA GLU A 312 -33.23 7.91 24.08
C GLU A 312 -32.22 6.77 23.82
N GLU A 313 -31.00 6.92 23.58
CA GLU A 313 -29.85 5.95 23.44
C GLU A 313 -30.17 4.42 23.45
N ASP A 314 -31.46 4.03 23.56
CA ASP A 314 -31.95 2.66 23.70
C ASP A 314 -32.06 1.92 22.35
N SER A 315 -32.00 2.63 21.20
CA SER A 315 -32.13 2.06 19.86
C SER A 315 -30.87 2.29 19.02
N HIS A 316 -30.38 1.24 18.38
CA HIS A 316 -29.21 1.28 17.52
C HIS A 316 -29.61 1.05 16.07
N LEU A 317 -28.76 1.52 15.13
CA LEU A 317 -28.96 1.33 13.67
C LEU A 317 -29.15 -0.15 13.31
N GLY A 318 -28.44 -1.04 13.99
CA GLY A 318 -28.53 -2.49 13.77
C GLY A 318 -29.90 -3.09 14.02
N ASP A 319 -30.71 -2.50 14.94
CA ASP A 319 -32.04 -3.01 15.30
C ASP A 319 -33.07 -2.81 14.17
N PHE A 320 -32.78 -1.91 13.24
CA PHE A 320 -33.68 -1.58 12.11
C PHE A 320 -33.31 -2.31 10.80
N ILE A 321 -32.21 -3.06 10.78
CA ILE A 321 -31.76 -3.78 9.58
C ILE A 321 -32.31 -5.21 9.62
N PRO A 322 -33.27 -5.57 8.73
CA PRO A 322 -33.79 -6.94 8.68
C PRO A 322 -32.71 -7.90 8.14
N ASP A 323 -32.77 -9.14 8.59
CA ASP A 323 -31.96 -10.25 8.05
C ASP A 323 -32.73 -10.86 6.87
N ASP A 324 -32.40 -10.46 5.64
CA ASP A 324 -33.00 -10.93 4.41
C ASP A 324 -32.62 -12.39 4.08
N ASP A 325 -31.54 -12.92 4.68
CA ASP A 325 -31.06 -14.29 4.47
C ASP A 325 -31.73 -15.29 5.43
N ALA A 326 -32.39 -14.82 6.47
CA ALA A 326 -33.09 -15.70 7.43
C ALA A 326 -34.35 -16.30 6.79
N PRO A 327 -34.44 -17.65 6.67
CA PRO A 327 -35.60 -18.27 6.08
C PRO A 327 -36.82 -18.08 6.99
N GLU A 328 -38.00 -17.87 6.39
CA GLU A 328 -39.25 -17.83 7.14
C GLU A 328 -39.47 -19.15 7.90
N PRO A 329 -40.07 -19.12 9.10
CA PRO A 329 -40.33 -20.34 9.89
C PRO A 329 -41.09 -21.41 9.12
N ALA A 330 -42.03 -21.00 8.25
CA ALA A 330 -42.80 -21.92 7.42
C ALA A 330 -41.89 -22.61 6.36
N GLU A 331 -40.97 -21.87 5.73
CA GLU A 331 -40.01 -22.42 4.78
C GLU A 331 -39.02 -23.37 5.46
N ALA A 332 -38.51 -22.98 6.63
CA ALA A 332 -37.60 -23.79 7.42
C ALA A 332 -38.26 -25.12 7.82
N ALA A 333 -39.52 -25.09 8.28
CA ALA A 333 -40.28 -26.27 8.60
C ALA A 333 -40.54 -27.18 7.38
N SER A 334 -40.91 -26.58 6.25
CA SER A 334 -41.09 -27.30 4.98
C SER A 334 -39.81 -27.95 4.49
N PHE A 335 -38.66 -27.28 4.62
CA PHE A 335 -37.36 -27.83 4.28
C PHE A 335 -36.96 -29.00 5.19
N MET A 336 -37.25 -28.94 6.47
CA MET A 336 -37.02 -30.03 7.41
C MET A 336 -37.86 -31.25 7.06
N LEU A 337 -39.14 -31.05 6.78
CA LEU A 337 -40.05 -32.12 6.35
C LEU A 337 -39.61 -32.75 5.02
N LEU A 338 -39.19 -31.92 4.05
CA LEU A 338 -38.61 -32.41 2.80
C LEU A 338 -37.40 -33.29 3.05
N LYS A 339 -36.48 -32.84 3.92
CA LYS A 339 -35.27 -33.60 4.29
C LYS A 339 -35.61 -34.96 4.91
N GLU A 340 -36.57 -35.01 5.83
CA GLU A 340 -37.04 -36.28 6.45
C GLU A 340 -37.65 -37.22 5.40
N GLN A 341 -38.56 -36.69 4.55
CA GLN A 341 -39.16 -37.48 3.48
C GLN A 341 -38.14 -37.98 2.47
N LEU A 342 -37.13 -37.14 2.13
CA LEU A 342 -36.03 -37.55 1.26
C LEU A 342 -35.24 -38.71 1.87
N VAL A 343 -34.91 -38.66 3.14
CA VAL A 343 -34.18 -39.71 3.86
C VAL A 343 -35.02 -41.02 3.88
N GLU A 344 -36.33 -40.93 4.11
CA GLU A 344 -37.23 -42.11 4.03
C GLU A 344 -37.25 -42.73 2.63
N VAL A 345 -37.36 -41.93 1.60
CA VAL A 345 -37.37 -42.41 0.21
C VAL A 345 -36.00 -43.04 -0.15
N LEU A 346 -34.88 -42.46 0.28
CA LEU A 346 -33.55 -43.01 0.07
C LEU A 346 -33.36 -44.37 0.76
N LYS A 347 -33.90 -44.61 1.95
CA LYS A 347 -33.88 -45.91 2.63
C LYS A 347 -34.54 -47.04 1.83
N THR A 348 -35.39 -46.70 0.84
CA THR A 348 -36.00 -47.73 -0.06
C THR A 348 -35.06 -48.19 -1.15
N LEU A 349 -33.89 -47.60 -1.32
CA LEU A 349 -32.85 -48.01 -2.26
C LEU A 349 -31.91 -49.04 -1.65
N PRO A 350 -31.19 -49.82 -2.48
CA PRO A 350 -30.10 -50.67 -1.99
C PRO A 350 -29.04 -49.85 -1.23
N PRO A 351 -28.44 -50.39 -0.16
CA PRO A 351 -27.54 -49.60 0.71
C PRO A 351 -26.38 -48.92 -0.01
N ARG A 352 -25.86 -49.54 -1.06
CA ARG A 352 -24.79 -48.92 -1.87
C ARG A 352 -25.27 -47.71 -2.70
N GLU A 353 -26.46 -47.80 -3.28
CA GLU A 353 -27.06 -46.70 -4.06
C GLU A 353 -27.47 -45.54 -3.16
N GLU A 354 -28.03 -45.83 -1.99
CA GLU A 354 -28.38 -44.87 -0.97
C GLU A 354 -27.14 -44.09 -0.49
N LYS A 355 -26.08 -44.81 -0.05
CA LYS A 355 -24.87 -44.18 0.47
C LYS A 355 -24.17 -43.30 -0.58
N VAL A 356 -24.13 -43.73 -1.86
CA VAL A 356 -23.59 -42.94 -2.96
C VAL A 356 -24.35 -41.62 -3.11
N LEU A 357 -25.69 -41.64 -3.09
CA LEU A 357 -26.49 -40.41 -3.21
C LEU A 357 -26.32 -39.47 -1.98
N ARG A 358 -26.31 -40.06 -0.77
CA ARG A 358 -26.09 -39.24 0.46
C ARG A 358 -24.78 -38.48 0.43
N LEU A 359 -23.69 -39.14 0.06
CA LEU A 359 -22.37 -38.53 -0.04
C LEU A 359 -22.25 -37.54 -1.21
N ARG A 360 -22.83 -37.92 -2.35
CA ARG A 360 -22.75 -37.10 -3.56
C ARG A 360 -23.45 -35.74 -3.39
N PHE A 361 -24.63 -35.75 -2.79
CA PHE A 361 -25.47 -34.57 -2.58
C PHE A 361 -25.33 -33.95 -1.19
N GLY A 362 -24.51 -34.49 -0.30
CA GLY A 362 -24.28 -33.95 1.03
C GLY A 362 -25.52 -33.89 1.91
N ILE A 363 -26.40 -34.92 1.84
CA ILE A 363 -27.70 -34.89 2.53
C ILE A 363 -27.56 -34.89 4.06
N GLU A 364 -26.47 -35.49 4.58
CA GLU A 364 -26.19 -35.56 6.02
C GLU A 364 -25.33 -34.43 6.54
N ASP A 365 -24.23 -34.16 5.84
CA ASP A 365 -23.17 -33.25 6.26
C ASP A 365 -23.18 -31.89 5.53
N GLY A 366 -24.09 -31.72 4.57
CA GLY A 366 -24.17 -30.48 3.77
C GLY A 366 -23.08 -30.30 2.71
N HIS A 367 -22.10 -31.24 2.66
CA HIS A 367 -20.99 -31.14 1.71
C HIS A 367 -21.20 -32.03 0.49
N THR A 368 -21.43 -31.42 -0.67
CA THR A 368 -21.48 -32.12 -1.94
C THR A 368 -20.10 -32.63 -2.34
N ARG A 369 -19.98 -33.94 -2.63
CA ARG A 369 -18.72 -34.57 -3.05
C ARG A 369 -18.69 -34.83 -4.54
N THR A 370 -17.48 -34.76 -5.13
CA THR A 370 -17.27 -35.12 -6.54
C THR A 370 -17.36 -36.63 -6.76
N LEU A 371 -17.60 -37.05 -8.02
CA LEU A 371 -17.64 -38.49 -8.37
C LEU A 371 -16.32 -39.21 -8.07
N GLU A 372 -15.20 -38.51 -8.10
CA GLU A 372 -13.88 -39.04 -7.80
C GLU A 372 -13.67 -39.29 -6.30
N GLU A 373 -14.09 -38.33 -5.47
CA GLU A 373 -14.04 -38.45 -4.01
C GLU A 373 -14.90 -39.59 -3.50
N VAL A 374 -16.14 -39.67 -4.00
CA VAL A 374 -17.02 -40.80 -3.69
C VAL A 374 -16.42 -42.10 -4.21
N GLY A 375 -15.78 -42.08 -5.40
CA GLY A 375 -15.08 -43.25 -5.96
C GLY A 375 -13.95 -43.76 -5.07
N LYS A 376 -13.17 -42.83 -4.49
CA LYS A 376 -12.09 -43.17 -3.52
C LYS A 376 -12.66 -43.83 -2.27
N GLU A 377 -13.76 -43.31 -1.71
CA GLU A 377 -14.38 -43.91 -0.49
C GLU A 377 -14.91 -45.32 -0.71
N PHE A 378 -15.43 -45.61 -1.90
CA PHE A 378 -15.93 -46.94 -2.25
C PHE A 378 -14.89 -47.84 -2.94
N ASN A 379 -13.68 -47.41 -3.15
CA ASN A 379 -12.61 -48.09 -3.90
C ASN A 379 -13.07 -48.55 -5.32
N VAL A 380 -13.75 -47.65 -6.04
CA VAL A 380 -14.23 -47.86 -7.41
C VAL A 380 -13.94 -46.68 -8.32
N THR A 381 -13.99 -46.94 -9.62
CA THR A 381 -13.73 -45.88 -10.62
C THR A 381 -14.85 -44.83 -10.66
N ARG A 382 -14.49 -43.59 -11.05
CA ARG A 382 -15.41 -42.46 -11.26
C ARG A 382 -16.64 -42.90 -12.13
N GLU A 383 -16.37 -43.62 -13.20
CA GLU A 383 -17.43 -44.03 -14.12
C GLU A 383 -18.39 -45.04 -13.45
N ARG A 384 -17.89 -45.89 -12.56
CA ARG A 384 -18.74 -46.83 -11.80
C ARG A 384 -19.67 -46.09 -10.85
N ILE A 385 -19.20 -45.02 -10.18
CA ILE A 385 -20.04 -44.19 -9.33
C ILE A 385 -21.12 -43.50 -10.19
N ARG A 386 -20.75 -42.93 -11.36
CA ARG A 386 -21.70 -42.30 -12.29
C ARG A 386 -22.82 -43.28 -12.72
N GLN A 387 -22.48 -44.53 -12.98
CA GLN A 387 -23.48 -45.58 -13.31
C GLN A 387 -24.40 -45.88 -12.14
N ILE A 388 -23.86 -45.98 -10.91
CA ILE A 388 -24.64 -46.22 -9.70
C ILE A 388 -25.58 -45.05 -9.44
N GLU A 389 -25.09 -43.82 -9.52
CA GLU A 389 -25.89 -42.57 -9.37
C GLU A 389 -27.05 -42.54 -10.39
N ALA A 390 -26.74 -42.71 -11.69
CA ALA A 390 -27.76 -42.73 -12.73
C ALA A 390 -28.82 -43.79 -12.53
N LYS A 391 -28.43 -44.99 -12.07
CA LYS A 391 -29.35 -46.08 -11.75
C LYS A 391 -30.22 -45.76 -10.54
N ALA A 392 -29.64 -45.19 -9.50
CA ALA A 392 -30.35 -44.77 -8.29
C ALA A 392 -31.36 -43.67 -8.57
N LEU A 393 -30.96 -42.62 -9.30
CA LEU A 393 -31.86 -41.53 -9.73
C LEU A 393 -33.02 -42.04 -10.60
N ARG A 394 -32.76 -43.00 -11.50
CA ARG A 394 -33.82 -43.63 -12.32
C ARG A 394 -34.83 -44.39 -11.47
N LYS A 395 -34.37 -45.09 -10.41
CA LYS A 395 -35.24 -45.75 -9.46
C LYS A 395 -36.06 -44.79 -8.61
N LEU A 396 -35.52 -43.59 -8.28
CA LEU A 396 -36.24 -42.57 -7.53
C LEU A 396 -37.35 -41.91 -8.39
N ARG A 397 -37.18 -41.82 -9.69
CA ARG A 397 -38.21 -41.30 -10.62
C ARG A 397 -39.46 -42.19 -10.72
N HIS A 398 -39.41 -43.44 -10.21
CA HIS A 398 -40.57 -44.30 -10.25
C HIS A 398 -41.75 -43.72 -9.46
N PRO A 399 -43.01 -43.76 -9.97
CA PRO A 399 -44.19 -43.12 -9.36
C PRO A 399 -44.42 -43.47 -7.90
N SER A 400 -44.11 -44.70 -7.47
CA SER A 400 -44.26 -45.16 -6.07
C SER A 400 -43.34 -44.40 -5.07
N ARG A 401 -42.24 -43.81 -5.56
CA ARG A 401 -41.28 -43.03 -4.74
C ARG A 401 -41.41 -41.55 -4.98
N SER A 402 -41.54 -41.14 -6.23
CA SER A 402 -41.65 -39.69 -6.62
C SER A 402 -42.94 -39.07 -6.08
N LYS A 403 -44.03 -39.83 -5.89
CA LYS A 403 -45.28 -39.31 -5.36
C LYS A 403 -45.09 -38.70 -3.95
N LYS A 404 -44.25 -39.27 -3.10
CA LYS A 404 -43.97 -38.78 -1.75
C LYS A 404 -43.23 -37.43 -1.72
N LEU A 405 -42.49 -37.11 -2.78
CA LEU A 405 -41.72 -35.85 -2.90
C LEU A 405 -42.43 -34.79 -3.73
N LYS A 406 -43.55 -35.16 -4.40
CA LYS A 406 -44.23 -34.28 -5.32
C LYS A 406 -44.85 -33.05 -4.63
N ASP A 407 -45.29 -33.21 -3.40
CA ASP A 407 -45.94 -32.16 -2.61
C ASP A 407 -44.97 -31.04 -2.20
N PHE A 408 -43.66 -31.25 -2.36
CA PHE A 408 -42.59 -30.28 -2.09
C PHE A 408 -41.98 -29.66 -3.35
N LEU A 409 -42.53 -29.94 -4.54
CA LEU A 409 -42.02 -29.48 -5.83
C LEU A 409 -42.85 -28.31 -6.44
N ASN A 410 -43.60 -27.60 -5.62
CA ASN A 410 -44.36 -26.43 -6.08
C ASN A 410 -43.55 -25.17 -6.05
#